data_514a10da6addbfe8a392670e47b6f859
#
_entry.id   514a10da6addbfe8a392670e47b6f859
#
_cell.length_a   1.000
_cell.length_b   1.000
_cell.length_c   1.000
_cell.angle_alpha   90.00
_cell.angle_beta   90.00
_cell.angle_gamma   90.00
#
_symmetry.space_group_name_H-M   'P 1'
#
loop_
_entity.id
_entity.type
_entity.pdbx_description
1 polymer ?
#
loop_
_entity_poly.entity_id
_entity_poly.type
_entity_poly.pdbx_seq_one_letter_code
_entity_poly.pdbx_strand_id
1 'polypeptide(L)'
;TAGAEDSAFMMGHGDTLYFWFTPDPNVSPDEQLGDGVTGIYRTEKEGDEWQQPERIFLADPEEPALDGCVFILEDRMWFCSARTGYTGMQWFTATLDQGEWVDWETAGFDPGYEVGELHITSDGNSLYFHSAREGGKGEYDIWFCQKENGQWQEPENIAAVNSTEYDGWPSLNPEGDELWFTRTYMGSPAIFRSEKTGGEWQEPELIISQFAGESSVDEAGNIYFTHHFFEDGVMLEADIYVAYTK
;
A
#
# COMPACT_ATOMS: atom_id res chain seq x y z
N THR A 1 -15.66 -3.25 11.17
CA THR A 1 -15.20 -2.96 12.55
C THR A 1 -15.23 -1.45 12.77
N ALA A 2 -15.52 -0.98 13.99
CA ALA A 2 -15.42 0.45 14.28
C ALA A 2 -13.96 0.87 14.24
N GLY A 3 -13.64 1.91 13.44
CA GLY A 3 -12.29 2.37 13.16
C GLY A 3 -12.01 2.36 11.65
N ALA A 4 -10.76 2.37 11.26
CA ALA A 4 -10.36 2.28 9.86
C ALA A 4 -9.41 1.11 9.66
N GLU A 5 -9.80 0.20 8.76
CA GLU A 5 -8.92 -0.78 8.14
C GLU A 5 -8.56 -0.28 6.73
N ASP A 6 -7.28 -0.17 6.43
CA ASP A 6 -6.82 0.23 5.09
C ASP A 6 -5.52 -0.47 4.65
N SER A 7 -5.00 -0.09 3.49
CA SER A 7 -3.75 -0.61 2.93
C SER A 7 -3.70 -2.14 2.92
N ALA A 8 -4.79 -2.75 2.46
CA ALA A 8 -4.92 -4.21 2.40
C ALA A 8 -3.86 -4.84 1.48
N PHE A 9 -3.10 -5.80 1.99
CA PHE A 9 -2.15 -6.59 1.22
C PHE A 9 -2.44 -8.08 1.37
N MET A 10 -2.81 -8.72 0.25
CA MET A 10 -3.06 -10.15 0.21
C MET A 10 -1.79 -10.92 -0.14
N MET A 11 -1.38 -11.83 0.75
CA MET A 11 -0.20 -12.65 0.55
C MET A 11 -0.59 -14.03 0.01
N GLY A 12 0.24 -14.57 -0.90
CA GLY A 12 0.16 -15.93 -1.37
C GLY A 12 -1.15 -16.26 -2.10
N HIS A 13 -1.73 -17.40 -1.78
CA HIS A 13 -2.92 -17.93 -2.48
C HIS A 13 -4.26 -17.38 -1.96
N GLY A 14 -4.25 -16.20 -1.30
CA GLY A 14 -5.47 -15.56 -0.80
C GLY A 14 -5.91 -16.07 0.57
N ASP A 15 -4.99 -16.52 1.38
CA ASP A 15 -5.23 -17.07 2.73
C ASP A 15 -4.64 -16.26 3.88
N THR A 16 -3.79 -15.28 3.57
CA THR A 16 -3.18 -14.39 4.58
C THR A 16 -3.33 -12.94 4.16
N LEU A 17 -4.03 -12.15 4.96
CA LEU A 17 -4.28 -10.72 4.74
C LEU A 17 -3.52 -9.89 5.77
N TYR A 18 -2.77 -8.92 5.28
CA TYR A 18 -2.19 -7.84 6.08
C TYR A 18 -2.96 -6.56 5.81
N PHE A 19 -3.11 -5.74 6.84
CA PHE A 19 -3.77 -4.44 6.73
C PHE A 19 -3.34 -3.51 7.87
N TRP A 20 -3.48 -2.23 7.65
CA TRP A 20 -3.35 -1.25 8.71
C TRP A 20 -4.68 -1.03 9.41
N PHE A 21 -4.66 -0.78 10.73
CA PHE A 21 -5.84 -0.49 11.51
C PHE A 21 -5.59 0.64 12.50
N THR A 22 -6.58 1.53 12.63
CA THR A 22 -6.69 2.51 13.71
C THR A 22 -8.10 2.54 14.28
N PRO A 23 -8.27 2.62 15.61
CA PRO A 23 -9.60 2.72 16.23
C PRO A 23 -10.29 4.07 15.98
N ASP A 24 -9.52 5.12 15.68
CA ASP A 24 -10.03 6.45 15.36
C ASP A 24 -9.17 7.13 14.28
N PRO A 25 -9.67 7.21 13.03
CA PRO A 25 -8.94 7.84 11.93
C PRO A 25 -8.85 9.37 12.04
N ASN A 26 -9.55 9.99 12.99
CA ASN A 26 -9.62 11.45 13.13
C ASN A 26 -8.66 12.01 14.18
N VAL A 27 -7.92 11.15 14.90
CA VAL A 27 -6.91 11.59 15.86
C VAL A 27 -5.55 11.83 15.19
N SER A 28 -4.71 12.61 15.86
CA SER A 28 -3.37 12.91 15.34
C SER A 28 -2.46 11.66 15.32
N PRO A 29 -1.42 11.62 14.46
CA PRO A 29 -0.43 10.54 14.49
C PRO A 29 0.24 10.35 15.86
N ASP A 30 0.45 11.41 16.63
CA ASP A 30 1.01 11.32 18.00
C ASP A 30 0.06 10.58 18.96
N GLU A 31 -1.25 10.76 18.79
CA GLU A 31 -2.27 10.05 19.57
C GLU A 31 -2.37 8.59 19.13
N GLN A 32 -2.34 8.32 17.84
CA GLN A 32 -2.29 6.96 17.28
C GLN A 32 -1.05 6.19 17.75
N LEU A 33 0.11 6.85 17.77
CA LEU A 33 1.35 6.26 18.28
C LEU A 33 1.24 5.81 19.75
N GLY A 34 0.45 6.54 20.55
CA GLY A 34 0.27 6.30 21.98
C GLY A 34 -0.88 5.36 22.34
N ASP A 35 -1.76 4.99 21.41
CA ASP A 35 -2.98 4.22 21.71
C ASP A 35 -2.73 2.72 21.98
N GLY A 36 -1.57 2.20 21.56
CA GLY A 36 -1.19 0.80 21.69
C GLY A 36 -2.00 -0.17 20.80
N VAL A 37 -2.82 0.36 19.90
CA VAL A 37 -3.72 -0.39 19.01
C VAL A 37 -3.38 -0.15 17.54
N THR A 38 -3.20 1.11 17.14
CA THR A 38 -2.90 1.47 15.74
C THR A 38 -1.63 0.79 15.25
N GLY A 39 -1.68 0.22 14.04
CA GLY A 39 -0.55 -0.43 13.39
C GLY A 39 -0.96 -1.50 12.39
N ILE A 40 0.00 -2.35 12.01
CA ILE A 40 -0.19 -3.43 11.05
C ILE A 40 -0.78 -4.65 11.75
N TYR A 41 -1.77 -5.25 11.12
CA TYR A 41 -2.41 -6.50 11.55
C TYR A 41 -2.28 -7.58 10.48
N ARG A 42 -2.29 -8.82 10.93
CA ARG A 42 -2.35 -10.02 10.08
C ARG A 42 -3.55 -10.85 10.47
N THR A 43 -4.24 -11.40 9.50
CA THR A 43 -5.24 -12.45 9.70
C THR A 43 -5.03 -13.56 8.69
N GLU A 44 -5.33 -14.79 9.09
CA GLU A 44 -5.23 -15.98 8.26
C GLU A 44 -6.60 -16.59 8.05
N LYS A 45 -6.79 -17.26 6.93
CA LYS A 45 -8.02 -17.93 6.58
C LYS A 45 -7.93 -19.42 6.93
N GLU A 46 -8.85 -19.91 7.75
CA GLU A 46 -8.99 -21.32 8.05
C GLU A 46 -10.26 -21.87 7.38
N GLY A 47 -10.08 -22.62 6.30
CA GLY A 47 -11.19 -22.98 5.41
C GLY A 47 -11.71 -21.74 4.68
N ASP A 48 -12.99 -21.40 4.88
CA ASP A 48 -13.62 -20.22 4.30
C ASP A 48 -13.78 -19.05 5.30
N GLU A 49 -13.26 -19.16 6.53
CA GLU A 49 -13.45 -18.18 7.60
C GLU A 49 -12.12 -17.49 7.95
N TRP A 50 -12.15 -16.14 8.01
CA TRP A 50 -11.06 -15.35 8.53
C TRP A 50 -10.94 -15.47 10.04
N GLN A 51 -9.72 -15.67 10.54
CA GLN A 51 -9.45 -15.74 11.96
C GLN A 51 -9.40 -14.34 12.59
N GLN A 52 -9.33 -14.28 13.93
CA GLN A 52 -9.18 -13.01 14.63
C GLN A 52 -7.85 -12.37 14.25
N PRO A 53 -7.85 -11.11 13.77
CA PRO A 53 -6.59 -10.43 13.42
C PRO A 53 -5.66 -10.28 14.62
N GLU A 54 -4.37 -10.43 14.36
CA GLU A 54 -3.30 -10.23 15.32
C GLU A 54 -2.42 -9.05 14.89
N ARG A 55 -2.09 -8.16 15.85
CA ARG A 55 -1.19 -7.04 15.59
C ARG A 55 0.25 -7.55 15.45
N ILE A 56 0.95 -7.04 14.44
CA ILE A 56 2.38 -7.30 14.23
C ILE A 56 3.19 -6.17 14.87
N PHE A 57 4.29 -6.54 15.52
CA PHE A 57 5.22 -5.59 16.12
C PHE A 57 6.55 -5.66 15.37
N LEU A 58 6.91 -4.57 14.70
CA LEU A 58 8.12 -4.45 13.89
C LEU A 58 9.18 -3.55 14.55
N ALA A 59 9.00 -3.21 15.81
CA ALA A 59 9.90 -2.39 16.61
C ALA A 59 10.16 -3.06 17.98
N ASP A 60 11.15 -2.56 18.68
CA ASP A 60 11.32 -2.92 20.09
C ASP A 60 10.05 -2.51 20.86
N PRO A 61 9.44 -3.42 21.65
CA PRO A 61 8.23 -3.11 22.41
C PRO A 61 8.34 -1.91 23.37
N GLU A 62 9.54 -1.50 23.72
CA GLU A 62 9.80 -0.33 24.56
C GLU A 62 9.94 0.97 23.74
N GLU A 63 10.04 0.87 22.39
CA GLU A 63 10.19 2.01 21.51
C GLU A 63 8.93 2.19 20.65
N PRO A 64 8.22 3.32 20.80
CA PRO A 64 7.01 3.55 20.01
C PRO A 64 7.32 3.65 18.52
N ALA A 65 6.52 2.98 17.70
CA ALA A 65 6.56 3.04 16.25
C ALA A 65 5.14 3.04 15.69
N LEU A 66 4.91 3.90 14.71
CA LEU A 66 3.69 3.92 13.90
C LEU A 66 4.01 3.27 12.55
N ASP A 67 3.72 1.98 12.45
CA ASP A 67 3.99 1.14 11.27
C ASP A 67 2.76 1.05 10.37
N GLY A 68 2.97 1.11 9.05
CA GLY A 68 1.92 1.02 8.04
C GLY A 68 2.45 0.66 6.65
N CYS A 69 1.63 0.79 5.61
CA CYS A 69 2.01 0.67 4.19
C CYS A 69 2.69 -0.66 3.84
N VAL A 70 2.07 -1.79 4.14
CA VAL A 70 2.67 -3.11 3.96
C VAL A 70 2.77 -3.51 2.49
N PHE A 71 3.94 -3.95 2.08
CA PHE A 71 4.17 -4.70 0.85
C PHE A 71 5.08 -5.90 1.14
N ILE A 72 4.74 -7.09 0.64
CA ILE A 72 5.52 -8.31 0.88
C ILE A 72 5.88 -8.95 -0.47
N LEU A 73 7.15 -9.32 -0.61
CA LEU A 73 7.65 -10.10 -1.71
C LEU A 73 8.52 -11.24 -1.16
N GLU A 74 8.10 -12.49 -1.38
CA GLU A 74 8.73 -13.69 -0.83
C GLU A 74 8.79 -13.64 0.71
N ASP A 75 9.97 -13.65 1.30
CA ASP A 75 10.23 -13.60 2.73
C ASP A 75 10.61 -12.20 3.24
N ARG A 76 10.40 -11.16 2.42
CA ARG A 76 10.73 -9.79 2.76
C ARG A 76 9.50 -8.90 2.76
N MET A 77 9.31 -8.18 3.87
CA MET A 77 8.32 -7.13 4.01
C MET A 77 8.97 -5.76 3.80
N TRP A 78 8.31 -4.87 3.08
CA TRP A 78 8.55 -3.43 3.10
C TRP A 78 7.40 -2.78 3.85
N PHE A 79 7.71 -1.82 4.69
CA PHE A 79 6.71 -1.09 5.46
C PHE A 79 7.18 0.32 5.75
N CYS A 80 6.25 1.26 5.83
CA CYS A 80 6.54 2.61 6.26
C CYS A 80 6.43 2.72 7.78
N SER A 81 7.26 3.57 8.40
CA SER A 81 7.23 3.74 9.84
C SER A 81 7.72 5.10 10.27
N ALA A 82 7.03 5.69 11.25
CA ALA A 82 7.55 6.77 12.07
C ALA A 82 8.01 6.18 13.41
N ARG A 83 9.31 6.27 13.70
CA ARG A 83 9.90 5.65 14.91
C ARG A 83 11.08 6.44 15.46
N THR A 84 11.43 6.15 16.71
CA THR A 84 12.56 6.77 17.42
C THR A 84 13.85 6.68 16.61
N GLY A 85 14.59 7.80 16.53
CA GLY A 85 15.87 7.88 15.83
C GLY A 85 15.77 8.26 14.35
N TYR A 86 14.55 8.39 13.80
CA TYR A 86 14.29 8.79 12.43
C TYR A 86 13.41 10.05 12.37
N THR A 87 13.51 10.81 11.28
CA THR A 87 12.69 12.00 11.07
C THR A 87 11.60 11.72 10.05
N GLY A 88 10.34 11.89 10.48
CA GLY A 88 9.17 11.64 9.63
C GLY A 88 8.97 10.15 9.33
N MET A 89 8.13 9.88 8.34
CA MET A 89 7.88 8.54 7.84
C MET A 89 9.03 8.06 6.97
N GLN A 90 9.55 6.87 7.24
CA GLN A 90 10.63 6.24 6.49
C GLN A 90 10.24 4.81 6.10
N TRP A 91 10.85 4.31 5.03
CA TRP A 91 10.69 2.93 4.61
C TRP A 91 11.71 2.01 5.27
N PHE A 92 11.21 0.89 5.77
CA PHE A 92 11.98 -0.19 6.38
C PHE A 92 11.67 -1.51 5.69
N THR A 93 12.51 -2.49 5.95
CA THR A 93 12.26 -3.89 5.59
C THR A 93 12.39 -4.77 6.82
N ALA A 94 11.69 -5.91 6.80
CA ALA A 94 11.84 -7.00 7.76
C ALA A 94 11.91 -8.32 7.00
N THR A 95 12.49 -9.34 7.62
CA THR A 95 12.61 -10.70 7.06
C THR A 95 11.69 -11.65 7.81
N LEU A 96 11.02 -12.55 7.09
CA LEU A 96 10.20 -13.59 7.69
C LEU A 96 11.09 -14.77 8.15
N ASP A 97 11.13 -15.04 9.45
CA ASP A 97 11.79 -16.21 10.02
C ASP A 97 10.85 -16.96 10.96
N GLN A 98 10.60 -18.24 10.69
CA GLN A 98 9.75 -19.14 11.46
C GLN A 98 8.32 -18.59 11.73
N GLY A 99 7.78 -17.79 10.80
CA GLY A 99 6.44 -17.20 10.89
C GLY A 99 6.39 -15.82 11.58
N GLU A 100 7.53 -15.30 12.02
CA GLU A 100 7.66 -13.97 12.64
C GLU A 100 8.48 -13.03 11.77
N TRP A 101 8.13 -11.74 11.77
CA TRP A 101 8.89 -10.70 11.09
C TRP A 101 9.99 -10.17 12.00
N VAL A 102 11.24 -10.35 11.56
CA VAL A 102 12.45 -10.05 12.34
C VAL A 102 13.44 -9.20 11.54
N ASP A 103 14.51 -8.77 12.20
CA ASP A 103 15.67 -8.13 11.57
C ASP A 103 15.32 -6.90 10.70
N TRP A 104 14.50 -5.99 11.25
CA TRP A 104 14.14 -4.79 10.52
C TRP A 104 15.34 -3.86 10.29
N GLU A 105 15.44 -3.31 9.09
CA GLU A 105 16.45 -2.35 8.67
C GLU A 105 15.83 -1.28 7.73
N THR A 106 16.53 -0.17 7.49
CA THR A 106 16.07 0.82 6.51
C THR A 106 16.03 0.20 5.11
N ALA A 107 14.98 0.49 4.34
CA ALA A 107 14.80 -0.06 2.98
C ALA A 107 15.87 0.42 1.98
N GLY A 108 16.66 1.43 2.35
CA GLY A 108 17.77 1.91 1.53
C GLY A 108 17.32 2.69 0.29
N PHE A 109 16.09 3.18 0.26
CA PHE A 109 15.67 4.11 -0.79
C PHE A 109 16.40 5.45 -0.63
N ASP A 110 16.77 6.06 -1.76
CA ASP A 110 17.29 7.42 -1.73
C ASP A 110 16.19 8.36 -1.18
N PRO A 111 16.47 9.15 -0.13
CA PRO A 111 15.50 10.08 0.43
C PRO A 111 14.93 11.08 -0.59
N GLY A 112 15.70 11.37 -1.65
CA GLY A 112 15.26 12.22 -2.75
C GLY A 112 14.18 11.60 -3.64
N TYR A 113 13.91 10.29 -3.51
CA TYR A 113 12.85 9.64 -4.27
C TYR A 113 11.46 9.95 -3.72
N GLU A 114 11.36 10.32 -2.45
CA GLU A 114 10.07 10.60 -1.80
C GLU A 114 9.08 9.47 -2.06
N VAL A 115 9.49 8.25 -1.77
CA VAL A 115 8.69 7.05 -2.04
C VAL A 115 7.47 7.05 -1.13
N GLY A 116 6.29 7.15 -1.75
CA GLY A 116 5.00 6.87 -1.10
C GLY A 116 4.71 5.37 -1.11
N GLU A 117 3.45 4.96 -1.06
CA GLU A 117 3.12 3.55 -1.11
C GLU A 117 3.60 2.91 -2.42
N LEU A 118 4.07 1.68 -2.30
CA LEU A 118 4.88 1.05 -3.31
C LEU A 118 4.42 -0.36 -3.67
N HIS A 119 4.80 -0.79 -4.87
CA HIS A 119 4.72 -2.16 -5.34
C HIS A 119 6.01 -2.53 -6.07
N ILE A 120 6.59 -3.68 -5.74
CA ILE A 120 7.76 -4.23 -6.42
C ILE A 120 7.29 -5.45 -7.22
N THR A 121 7.69 -5.52 -8.50
CA THR A 121 7.36 -6.68 -9.36
C THR A 121 7.90 -7.99 -8.79
N SER A 122 7.26 -9.11 -9.12
CA SER A 122 7.62 -10.45 -8.62
C SER A 122 9.06 -10.87 -8.91
N ASP A 123 9.68 -10.31 -9.94
CA ASP A 123 11.11 -10.52 -10.25
C ASP A 123 12.07 -9.63 -9.43
N GLY A 124 11.52 -8.71 -8.59
CA GLY A 124 12.28 -7.79 -7.74
C GLY A 124 13.00 -6.66 -8.49
N ASN A 125 12.73 -6.46 -9.79
CA ASN A 125 13.50 -5.56 -10.65
C ASN A 125 12.80 -4.25 -11.00
N SER A 126 11.52 -4.11 -10.72
CA SER A 126 10.76 -2.88 -10.98
C SER A 126 10.03 -2.42 -9.73
N LEU A 127 10.14 -1.13 -9.42
CA LEU A 127 9.48 -0.48 -8.30
C LEU A 127 8.50 0.55 -8.86
N TYR A 128 7.24 0.44 -8.47
CA TYR A 128 6.19 1.42 -8.70
C TYR A 128 5.84 2.08 -7.37
N PHE A 129 5.67 3.39 -7.36
CA PHE A 129 5.32 4.13 -6.14
C PHE A 129 4.67 5.46 -6.50
N HIS A 130 3.97 6.07 -5.57
CA HIS A 130 3.49 7.43 -5.76
C HIS A 130 4.41 8.45 -5.08
N SER A 131 4.48 9.66 -5.65
CA SER A 131 5.28 10.75 -5.13
C SER A 131 4.79 12.11 -5.63
N ALA A 132 4.92 13.14 -4.79
CA ALA A 132 4.66 14.54 -5.13
C ALA A 132 5.89 15.24 -5.73
N ARG A 133 6.89 14.49 -6.17
CA ARG A 133 8.15 15.02 -6.71
C ARG A 133 7.95 15.90 -7.91
N GLU A 134 8.88 16.82 -8.13
CA GLU A 134 8.90 17.72 -9.27
C GLU A 134 8.97 16.95 -10.61
N GLY A 135 8.19 17.40 -11.59
CA GLY A 135 8.11 16.76 -12.92
C GLY A 135 6.88 15.88 -13.11
N GLY A 136 6.01 15.77 -12.11
CA GLY A 136 4.71 15.14 -12.22
C GLY A 136 3.68 15.98 -12.98
N LYS A 137 2.46 15.45 -13.10
CA LYS A 137 1.30 16.10 -13.71
C LYS A 137 0.31 16.65 -12.68
N GLY A 138 0.12 15.92 -11.57
CA GLY A 138 -0.83 16.18 -10.51
C GLY A 138 -0.19 16.56 -9.18
N GLU A 139 -0.96 16.43 -8.10
CA GLU A 139 -0.47 16.61 -6.74
C GLU A 139 0.45 15.45 -6.33
N TYR A 140 0.03 14.22 -6.68
CA TYR A 140 0.80 13.00 -6.60
C TYR A 140 0.65 12.25 -7.91
N ASP A 141 1.72 11.64 -8.34
CA ASP A 141 1.80 10.84 -9.56
C ASP A 141 2.40 9.47 -9.26
N ILE A 142 2.13 8.51 -10.13
CA ILE A 142 2.77 7.19 -10.09
C ILE A 142 4.08 7.25 -10.88
N TRP A 143 5.13 6.80 -10.21
CA TRP A 143 6.50 6.75 -10.72
C TRP A 143 6.99 5.31 -10.79
N PHE A 144 7.99 5.10 -11.61
CA PHE A 144 8.58 3.81 -11.88
C PHE A 144 10.10 3.90 -11.80
N CYS A 145 10.74 2.93 -11.13
CA CYS A 145 12.18 2.73 -11.14
C CYS A 145 12.50 1.32 -11.60
N GLN A 146 13.54 1.20 -12.41
CA GLN A 146 14.15 -0.09 -12.72
C GLN A 146 15.35 -0.34 -11.80
N LYS A 147 15.61 -1.60 -11.47
CA LYS A 147 16.79 -2.01 -10.72
C LYS A 147 17.87 -2.51 -11.66
N GLU A 148 19.03 -1.89 -11.66
CA GLU A 148 20.20 -2.32 -12.42
C GLU A 148 21.38 -2.56 -11.50
N ASN A 149 22.05 -3.70 -11.63
CA ASN A 149 23.18 -4.09 -10.77
C ASN A 149 22.90 -3.99 -9.27
N GLY A 150 21.66 -4.25 -8.85
CA GLY A 150 21.20 -4.20 -7.46
C GLY A 150 20.87 -2.80 -6.94
N GLN A 151 20.89 -1.78 -7.79
CA GLN A 151 20.57 -0.40 -7.43
C GLN A 151 19.37 0.12 -8.21
N TRP A 152 18.44 0.77 -7.53
CA TRP A 152 17.32 1.48 -8.15
C TRP A 152 17.84 2.65 -8.98
N GLN A 153 17.33 2.79 -10.20
CA GLN A 153 17.67 3.90 -11.10
C GLN A 153 16.79 5.10 -10.83
N GLU A 154 17.07 6.24 -11.50
CA GLU A 154 16.25 7.45 -11.39
C GLU A 154 14.79 7.16 -11.73
N PRO A 155 13.84 7.67 -10.92
CA PRO A 155 12.43 7.46 -11.18
C PRO A 155 11.93 8.15 -12.45
N GLU A 156 11.11 7.43 -13.19
CA GLU A 156 10.43 7.91 -14.39
C GLU A 156 8.93 8.08 -14.13
N ASN A 157 8.35 9.22 -14.56
CA ASN A 157 6.91 9.46 -14.47
C ASN A 157 6.16 8.59 -15.49
N ILE A 158 5.13 7.85 -15.05
CA ILE A 158 4.29 7.06 -15.95
C ILE A 158 3.22 7.96 -16.58
N ALA A 159 3.65 8.80 -17.51
CA ALA A 159 2.81 9.85 -18.07
C ALA A 159 1.51 9.36 -18.74
N ALA A 160 1.45 8.13 -19.24
CA ALA A 160 0.24 7.55 -19.82
C ALA A 160 -0.84 7.28 -18.76
N VAL A 161 -0.42 7.00 -17.52
CA VAL A 161 -1.29 6.66 -16.40
C VAL A 161 -1.72 7.91 -15.64
N ASN A 162 -0.79 8.82 -15.35
CA ASN A 162 -1.01 9.96 -14.48
C ASN A 162 -1.91 11.04 -15.06
N SER A 163 -2.64 11.74 -14.20
CA SER A 163 -3.56 12.84 -14.50
C SER A 163 -3.13 14.16 -13.82
N THR A 164 -4.01 15.16 -13.81
CA THR A 164 -3.84 16.39 -13.03
C THR A 164 -4.37 16.30 -11.61
N GLU A 165 -4.97 15.18 -11.27
CA GLU A 165 -5.51 14.88 -9.95
C GLU A 165 -4.45 14.12 -9.12
N TYR A 166 -4.85 13.64 -7.95
CA TYR A 166 -4.04 12.73 -7.16
C TYR A 166 -4.09 11.34 -7.78
N ASP A 167 -2.95 10.77 -8.14
CA ASP A 167 -2.77 9.39 -8.59
C ASP A 167 -1.80 8.66 -7.65
N GLY A 168 -2.24 7.62 -6.95
CA GLY A 168 -1.43 6.95 -5.94
C GLY A 168 -1.82 5.51 -5.65
N TRP A 169 -1.17 4.91 -4.67
CA TRP A 169 -1.36 3.52 -4.23
C TRP A 169 -1.29 2.51 -5.38
N PRO A 170 -0.16 2.44 -6.10
CA PRO A 170 -0.02 1.51 -7.21
C PRO A 170 0.04 0.06 -6.75
N SER A 171 -0.70 -0.80 -7.43
CA SER A 171 -0.63 -2.25 -7.27
C SER A 171 -0.64 -2.91 -8.65
N LEU A 172 0.16 -3.95 -8.82
CA LEU A 172 0.19 -4.72 -10.07
C LEU A 172 -0.49 -6.08 -9.86
N ASN A 173 -1.08 -6.61 -10.95
CA ASN A 173 -1.39 -8.02 -10.98
C ASN A 173 -0.10 -8.86 -11.01
N PRO A 174 -0.16 -10.19 -10.74
CA PRO A 174 1.03 -11.04 -10.70
C PRO A 174 1.83 -11.07 -12.00
N GLU A 175 1.17 -10.89 -13.15
CA GLU A 175 1.77 -10.86 -14.48
C GLU A 175 2.52 -9.54 -14.76
N GLY A 176 2.22 -8.47 -14.02
CA GLY A 176 2.82 -7.14 -14.17
C GLY A 176 2.37 -6.38 -15.40
N ASP A 177 1.22 -6.74 -15.96
CA ASP A 177 0.63 -6.13 -17.15
C ASP A 177 -0.68 -5.36 -16.89
N GLU A 178 -1.17 -5.37 -15.64
CA GLU A 178 -2.23 -4.50 -15.15
C GLU A 178 -1.73 -3.68 -13.96
N LEU A 179 -1.90 -2.37 -14.04
CA LEU A 179 -1.61 -1.42 -12.96
C LEU A 179 -2.93 -0.87 -12.41
N TRP A 180 -3.18 -1.19 -11.15
CA TRP A 180 -4.31 -0.74 -10.36
C TRP A 180 -3.86 0.39 -9.44
N PHE A 181 -4.68 1.43 -9.30
CA PHE A 181 -4.31 2.58 -8.49
C PHE A 181 -5.52 3.41 -8.07
N THR A 182 -5.33 4.25 -7.07
CA THR A 182 -6.32 5.21 -6.61
C THR A 182 -6.12 6.54 -7.31
N ARG A 183 -7.21 7.11 -7.84
CA ARG A 183 -7.27 8.48 -8.38
C ARG A 183 -8.34 9.29 -7.68
N THR A 184 -8.11 10.56 -7.43
CA THR A 184 -9.20 11.47 -7.09
C THR A 184 -10.12 11.65 -8.31
N TYR A 185 -11.35 11.20 -8.19
CA TYR A 185 -12.36 11.30 -9.23
C TYR A 185 -13.64 11.91 -8.68
N MET A 186 -14.08 13.03 -9.27
CA MET A 186 -15.25 13.79 -8.81
C MET A 186 -15.19 14.17 -7.31
N GLY A 187 -14.01 14.43 -6.79
CA GLY A 187 -13.77 14.85 -5.41
C GLY A 187 -13.73 13.71 -4.38
N SER A 188 -13.65 12.45 -4.80
CA SER A 188 -13.49 11.29 -3.93
C SER A 188 -12.47 10.28 -4.49
N PRO A 189 -11.87 9.42 -3.66
CA PRO A 189 -11.02 8.34 -4.16
C PRO A 189 -11.84 7.35 -5.00
N ALA A 190 -11.25 6.88 -6.09
CA ALA A 190 -11.81 5.89 -7.00
C ALA A 190 -10.68 4.99 -7.53
N ILE A 191 -10.99 3.74 -7.84
CA ILE A 191 -10.01 2.78 -8.35
C ILE A 191 -10.04 2.77 -9.86
N PHE A 192 -8.86 2.96 -10.43
CA PHE A 192 -8.57 2.90 -11.85
C PHE A 192 -7.65 1.73 -12.16
N ARG A 193 -7.72 1.27 -13.41
CA ARG A 193 -6.84 0.25 -13.96
C ARG A 193 -6.27 0.70 -15.29
N SER A 194 -4.97 0.47 -15.52
CA SER A 194 -4.32 0.59 -16.81
C SER A 194 -3.75 -0.75 -17.25
N GLU A 195 -3.94 -1.13 -18.49
CA GLU A 195 -3.35 -2.34 -19.09
C GLU A 195 -2.03 -1.98 -19.80
N LYS A 196 -1.08 -2.91 -19.81
CA LYS A 196 0.19 -2.76 -20.52
C LYS A 196 0.12 -3.52 -21.85
N THR A 197 0.11 -2.80 -22.95
CA THR A 197 0.06 -3.38 -24.31
C THR A 197 1.31 -3.03 -25.09
N GLY A 198 2.01 -4.04 -25.61
CA GLY A 198 3.24 -3.84 -26.37
C GLY A 198 4.39 -3.24 -25.54
N GLY A 199 4.34 -3.37 -24.22
CA GLY A 199 5.31 -2.81 -23.29
C GLY A 199 4.97 -1.39 -22.80
N GLU A 200 3.88 -0.79 -23.25
CA GLU A 200 3.45 0.56 -22.89
C GLU A 200 2.12 0.56 -22.12
N TRP A 201 2.03 1.34 -21.04
CA TRP A 201 0.81 1.55 -20.28
C TRP A 201 -0.22 2.31 -21.12
N GLN A 202 -1.47 1.86 -21.07
CA GLN A 202 -2.59 2.46 -21.80
C GLN A 202 -3.35 3.48 -20.93
N GLU A 203 -4.25 4.23 -21.57
CA GLU A 203 -5.18 5.16 -20.86
C GLU A 203 -5.97 4.40 -19.79
N PRO A 204 -5.98 4.84 -18.52
CA PRO A 204 -6.67 4.14 -17.45
C PRO A 204 -8.19 4.17 -17.58
N GLU A 205 -8.83 3.09 -17.19
CA GLU A 205 -10.29 3.00 -17.06
C GLU A 205 -10.72 3.02 -15.60
N LEU A 206 -11.89 3.64 -15.34
CA LEU A 206 -12.53 3.66 -14.03
C LEU A 206 -13.17 2.31 -13.74
N ILE A 207 -12.79 1.66 -12.64
CA ILE A 207 -13.32 0.34 -12.25
C ILE A 207 -14.29 0.47 -11.08
N ILE A 208 -13.89 1.14 -9.99
CA ILE A 208 -14.76 1.34 -8.82
C ILE A 208 -14.79 2.83 -8.51
N SER A 209 -16.00 3.42 -8.56
CA SER A 209 -16.20 4.85 -8.28
C SER A 209 -16.61 5.08 -6.83
N GLN A 210 -16.22 6.21 -6.30
CA GLN A 210 -16.61 6.81 -5.01
C GLN A 210 -16.11 6.06 -3.77
N PHE A 211 -15.32 6.78 -2.99
CA PHE A 211 -14.83 6.39 -1.66
C PHE A 211 -14.09 5.04 -1.63
N ALA A 212 -13.57 4.59 -2.76
CA ALA A 212 -12.81 3.35 -2.89
C ALA A 212 -11.35 3.67 -3.24
N GLY A 213 -10.40 3.07 -2.51
CA GLY A 213 -8.97 3.29 -2.74
C GLY A 213 -8.10 2.14 -2.27
N GLU A 214 -6.78 2.30 -2.39
CA GLU A 214 -5.77 1.42 -1.82
C GLU A 214 -5.97 -0.05 -2.21
N SER A 215 -6.06 -0.28 -3.53
CA SER A 215 -6.34 -1.62 -4.05
C SER A 215 -5.09 -2.49 -4.08
N SER A 216 -5.26 -3.77 -3.75
CA SER A 216 -4.30 -4.84 -4.02
C SER A 216 -4.96 -5.97 -4.79
N VAL A 217 -4.17 -6.72 -5.57
CA VAL A 217 -4.66 -7.80 -6.42
C VAL A 217 -3.99 -9.11 -6.01
N ASP A 218 -4.79 -10.15 -5.76
CA ASP A 218 -4.25 -11.48 -5.45
C ASP A 218 -3.91 -12.30 -6.71
N GLU A 219 -3.32 -13.48 -6.52
CA GLU A 219 -2.95 -14.40 -7.62
C GLU A 219 -4.15 -14.90 -8.44
N ALA A 220 -5.36 -14.84 -7.89
CA ALA A 220 -6.60 -15.22 -8.60
C ALA A 220 -7.22 -14.03 -9.36
N GLY A 221 -6.64 -12.83 -9.24
CA GLY A 221 -7.13 -11.59 -9.83
C GLY A 221 -8.28 -10.96 -9.04
N ASN A 222 -8.54 -11.40 -7.80
CA ASN A 222 -9.49 -10.72 -6.94
C ASN A 222 -8.89 -9.41 -6.44
N ILE A 223 -9.73 -8.39 -6.30
CA ILE A 223 -9.31 -7.03 -5.94
C ILE A 223 -9.75 -6.78 -4.51
N TYR A 224 -8.81 -6.56 -3.62
CA TYR A 224 -9.06 -6.07 -2.26
C TYR A 224 -8.88 -4.56 -2.25
N PHE A 225 -9.79 -3.84 -1.61
CA PHE A 225 -9.75 -2.39 -1.60
C PHE A 225 -10.42 -1.83 -0.35
N THR A 226 -10.00 -0.65 0.05
CA THR A 226 -10.59 0.10 1.15
C THR A 226 -11.80 0.89 0.65
N HIS A 227 -12.93 0.80 1.36
CA HIS A 227 -14.07 1.70 1.17
C HIS A 227 -14.24 2.59 2.39
N HIS A 228 -14.21 3.90 2.17
CA HIS A 228 -14.28 4.91 3.21
C HIS A 228 -15.73 5.37 3.42
N PHE A 229 -16.16 5.48 4.67
CA PHE A 229 -17.48 5.97 5.06
C PHE A 229 -17.37 7.35 5.70
N PHE A 230 -18.06 8.32 5.13
CA PHE A 230 -18.07 9.70 5.58
C PHE A 230 -19.47 10.15 5.98
N GLU A 231 -19.55 10.95 7.04
CA GLU A 231 -20.73 11.74 7.41
C GLU A 231 -20.30 13.18 7.66
N ASP A 232 -20.97 14.14 7.02
CA ASP A 232 -20.68 15.58 7.12
C ASP A 232 -19.19 15.95 6.90
N GLY A 233 -18.49 15.20 6.04
CA GLY A 233 -17.07 15.40 5.71
C GLY A 233 -16.08 14.82 6.74
N VAL A 234 -16.55 14.11 7.73
CA VAL A 234 -15.73 13.38 8.71
C VAL A 234 -15.72 11.90 8.34
N MET A 235 -14.55 11.28 8.29
CA MET A 235 -14.43 9.84 8.11
C MET A 235 -14.89 9.14 9.40
N LEU A 236 -15.91 8.28 9.28
CA LEU A 236 -16.43 7.50 10.40
C LEU A 236 -15.67 6.19 10.56
N GLU A 237 -15.50 5.51 9.45
CA GLU A 237 -14.83 4.22 9.37
C GLU A 237 -14.31 3.97 7.96
N ALA A 238 -13.43 3.01 7.81
CA ALA A 238 -13.00 2.46 6.54
C ALA A 238 -12.90 0.93 6.68
N ASP A 239 -13.45 0.22 5.71
CA ASP A 239 -13.46 -1.25 5.71
C ASP A 239 -12.86 -1.81 4.43
N ILE A 240 -12.25 -2.99 4.55
CA ILE A 240 -11.70 -3.73 3.41
C ILE A 240 -12.79 -4.56 2.75
N TYR A 241 -12.94 -4.37 1.45
CA TYR A 241 -13.85 -5.12 0.58
C TYR A 241 -13.07 -5.98 -0.41
N VAL A 242 -13.72 -7.01 -0.93
CA VAL A 242 -13.19 -7.82 -2.02
C VAL A 242 -14.16 -7.86 -3.19
N ALA A 243 -13.64 -7.60 -4.40
CA ALA A 243 -14.33 -7.83 -5.65
C ALA A 243 -13.76 -9.09 -6.31
N TYR A 244 -14.57 -10.14 -6.43
CA TYR A 244 -14.15 -11.39 -7.04
C TYR A 244 -14.20 -11.32 -8.56
N THR A 245 -13.13 -11.80 -9.24
CA THR A 245 -13.15 -12.06 -10.67
C THR A 245 -14.12 -13.19 -11.00
N LYS A 246 -14.75 -13.11 -12.18
CA LYS A 246 -15.71 -14.11 -12.64
C LYS A 246 -15.08 -15.16 -13.54
#